data_a76cf9863a90c7ce92dbc69facac0ace
#
_entry.id   a76cf9863a90c7ce92dbc69facac0ace
#
_cell.length_a   1.000
_cell.length_b   1.000
_cell.length_c   1.000
_cell.angle_alpha   90.00
_cell.angle_beta   90.00
_cell.angle_gamma   90.00
#
_symmetry.space_group_name_H-M   'P 1'
#
loop_
_entity.id
_entity.type
_entity.pdbx_description
1 polymer ?
#
loop_
_entity_poly.entity_id
_entity_poly.type
_entity_poly.pdbx_seq_one_letter_code
_entity_poly.pdbx_strand_id
1 'polypeptide(L)'
;LALQNVVDLVKDDFYQKNIKDKCHDFFYSSALTHAISLEIASSTYADKCLSYEMLCKRIPPKLGCRSTIYSTLNNAVSKGFFVKQYSKKDRRVRSYCLSEEYSLMLTQWYLRSKEIFF
;
A
#
# COMPACT_ATOMS: atom_id res chain seq x y z
N LEU A 1 12.86 19.57 15.97
CA LEU A 1 11.77 19.23 15.07
C LEU A 1 10.44 19.42 15.76
N ALA A 2 9.62 20.34 15.28
CA ALA A 2 8.34 20.60 15.90
C ALA A 2 7.35 19.48 15.50
N LEU A 3 6.68 18.93 16.51
CA LEU A 3 5.58 17.98 16.28
C LEU A 3 4.52 18.56 15.37
N GLN A 4 4.34 19.88 15.41
CA GLN A 4 3.40 20.56 14.54
C GLN A 4 3.73 20.36 13.06
N ASN A 5 5.02 20.34 12.69
CA ASN A 5 5.43 20.09 11.31
C ASN A 5 5.02 18.70 10.84
N VAL A 6 5.12 17.72 11.71
CA VAL A 6 4.68 16.34 11.43
C VAL A 6 3.17 16.30 11.24
N VAL A 7 2.42 16.94 12.14
CA VAL A 7 0.97 16.99 12.06
C VAL A 7 0.54 17.70 10.78
N ASP A 8 1.17 18.82 10.43
CA ASP A 8 0.85 19.57 9.24
C ASP A 8 1.11 18.75 7.97
N LEU A 9 2.20 18.00 7.93
CA LEU A 9 2.49 17.11 6.80
C LEU A 9 1.40 16.05 6.65
N VAL A 10 1.03 15.40 7.74
CA VAL A 10 0.00 14.34 7.72
C VAL A 10 -1.34 14.94 7.28
N LYS A 11 -1.69 16.12 7.79
CA LYS A 11 -2.92 16.80 7.39
C LYS A 11 -2.92 17.19 5.92
N ASP A 12 -1.83 17.77 5.44
CA ASP A 12 -1.70 18.17 4.05
C ASP A 12 -1.83 16.96 3.13
N ASP A 13 -1.18 15.88 3.48
CA ASP A 13 -1.23 14.65 2.71
C ASP A 13 -2.64 14.06 2.69
N PHE A 14 -3.31 14.07 3.84
CA PHE A 14 -4.67 13.53 3.98
C PHE A 14 -5.71 14.42 3.30
N TYR A 15 -5.54 15.75 3.39
CA TYR A 15 -6.50 16.72 2.86
C TYR A 15 -6.18 17.19 1.45
N GLN A 16 -5.17 16.62 0.83
CA GLN A 16 -4.71 17.11 -0.46
C GLN A 16 -5.80 16.97 -1.53
N LYS A 17 -6.58 18.02 -1.63
CA LYS A 17 -7.77 18.09 -2.50
C LYS A 17 -7.42 18.29 -3.97
N ASN A 18 -6.19 18.74 -4.24
CA ASN A 18 -5.72 18.99 -5.60
C ASN A 18 -5.30 17.71 -6.32
N ILE A 19 -5.25 16.62 -5.61
CA ILE A 19 -4.84 15.37 -6.21
C ILE A 19 -6.08 14.61 -6.62
N LYS A 20 -6.34 14.69 -7.89
CA LYS A 20 -7.09 13.67 -8.58
C LYS A 20 -6.21 12.43 -8.72
N ASP A 21 -5.47 12.12 -7.68
CA ASP A 21 -4.57 10.98 -7.66
C ASP A 21 -5.31 9.79 -7.07
N LYS A 22 -5.65 8.89 -7.94
CA LYS A 22 -6.34 7.65 -7.58
C LYS A 22 -5.53 6.82 -6.60
N CYS A 23 -4.21 6.88 -6.70
CA CYS A 23 -3.32 6.13 -5.80
C CYS A 23 -3.39 6.67 -4.37
N HIS A 24 -3.41 7.99 -4.22
CA HIS A 24 -3.55 8.64 -2.92
C HIS A 24 -4.89 8.30 -2.27
N ASP A 25 -5.97 8.40 -3.03
CA ASP A 25 -7.31 8.07 -2.53
C ASP A 25 -7.37 6.60 -2.10
N PHE A 26 -6.78 5.71 -2.88
CA PHE A 26 -6.74 4.30 -2.55
C PHE A 26 -5.95 4.04 -1.27
N PHE A 27 -4.79 4.67 -1.13
CA PHE A 27 -3.91 4.51 0.03
C PHE A 27 -4.61 4.86 1.35
N TYR A 28 -5.44 5.87 1.33
CA TYR A 28 -6.17 6.36 2.50
C TYR A 28 -7.64 5.92 2.58
N SER A 29 -8.08 5.00 1.72
CA SER A 29 -9.49 4.63 1.64
C SER A 29 -10.01 3.90 2.87
N SER A 30 -9.15 3.13 3.54
CA SER A 30 -9.49 2.44 4.78
C SER A 30 -8.22 2.03 5.52
N ALA A 31 -8.35 1.71 6.80
CA ALA A 31 -7.21 1.21 7.58
C ALA A 31 -6.67 -0.09 7.00
N LEU A 32 -7.55 -0.97 6.54
CA LEU A 32 -7.15 -2.24 5.92
C LEU A 32 -6.37 -1.99 4.63
N THR A 33 -6.87 -1.15 3.73
CA THR A 33 -6.19 -0.84 2.48
C THR A 33 -4.83 -0.20 2.73
N HIS A 34 -4.75 0.68 3.70
CA HIS A 34 -3.50 1.33 4.10
C HIS A 34 -2.48 0.29 4.57
N ALA A 35 -2.90 -0.62 5.46
CA ALA A 35 -2.03 -1.68 5.98
C ALA A 35 -1.57 -2.64 4.87
N ILE A 36 -2.47 -3.05 3.98
CA ILE A 36 -2.14 -3.90 2.84
C ILE A 36 -1.10 -3.22 1.95
N SER A 37 -1.31 -1.95 1.64
CA SER A 37 -0.39 -1.17 0.80
C SER A 37 1.00 -1.09 1.42
N LEU A 38 1.08 -0.84 2.72
CA LEU A 38 2.38 -0.77 3.41
C LEU A 38 3.10 -2.11 3.43
N GLU A 39 2.38 -3.21 3.66
CA GLU A 39 2.99 -4.54 3.66
C GLU A 39 3.51 -4.92 2.27
N ILE A 40 2.72 -4.66 1.22
CA ILE A 40 3.14 -4.95 -0.15
C ILE A 40 4.30 -4.05 -0.56
N ALA A 41 4.29 -2.77 -0.17
CA ALA A 41 5.37 -1.85 -0.44
C ALA A 41 6.68 -2.33 0.18
N SER A 42 6.63 -2.73 1.44
CA SER A 42 7.79 -3.24 2.16
C SER A 42 8.44 -4.41 1.43
N SER A 43 7.63 -5.35 0.95
CA SER A 43 8.13 -6.49 0.19
C SER A 43 8.66 -6.09 -1.19
N THR A 44 7.96 -5.21 -1.89
CA THR A 44 8.37 -4.74 -3.21
C THR A 44 9.73 -4.06 -3.16
N TYR A 45 9.95 -3.21 -2.16
CA TYR A 45 11.24 -2.52 -2.01
C TYR A 45 12.37 -3.45 -1.57
N ALA A 46 12.05 -4.63 -1.07
CA ALA A 46 13.03 -5.68 -0.78
C ALA A 46 13.18 -6.66 -1.95
N ASP A 47 12.71 -6.28 -3.14
CA ASP A 47 12.74 -7.10 -4.37
C ASP A 47 12.00 -8.43 -4.22
N LYS A 48 10.92 -8.43 -3.45
CA LYS A 48 10.10 -9.62 -3.23
C LYS A 48 8.63 -9.29 -3.44
N CYS A 49 7.90 -10.21 -4.04
CA CYS A 49 6.45 -10.15 -4.08
C CYS A 49 5.88 -10.82 -2.84
N LEU A 50 4.82 -10.27 -2.29
CA LEU A 50 4.18 -10.77 -1.08
C LEU A 50 2.99 -11.66 -1.46
N SER A 51 2.99 -12.89 -0.96
CA SER A 51 1.89 -13.81 -1.22
C SER A 51 0.66 -13.46 -0.39
N TYR A 52 -0.50 -13.88 -0.89
CA TYR A 52 -1.77 -13.70 -0.16
C TYR A 52 -1.70 -14.32 1.24
N GLU A 53 -1.16 -15.52 1.36
CA GLU A 53 -1.04 -16.20 2.65
C GLU A 53 -0.17 -15.43 3.64
N MET A 54 0.96 -14.92 3.18
CA MET A 54 1.82 -14.10 4.03
C MET A 54 1.14 -12.80 4.44
N LEU A 55 0.42 -12.19 3.52
CA LEU A 55 -0.32 -10.96 3.80
C LEU A 55 -1.37 -11.20 4.89
N CYS A 56 -2.12 -12.31 4.78
CA CYS A 56 -3.11 -12.68 5.80
C CYS A 56 -2.48 -12.93 7.17
N LYS A 57 -1.25 -13.41 7.22
CA LYS A 57 -0.53 -13.61 8.47
C LYS A 57 -0.05 -12.29 9.09
N ARG A 58 0.30 -11.31 8.25
CA ARG A 58 0.85 -10.03 8.71
C ARG A 58 -0.21 -9.01 9.10
N ILE A 59 -1.35 -9.02 8.42
CA ILE A 59 -2.43 -8.06 8.69
C ILE A 59 -3.13 -8.46 10.00
N PRO A 60 -3.20 -7.52 10.98
CA PRO A 60 -3.93 -7.82 12.22
C PRO A 60 -5.40 -8.14 11.95
N PRO A 61 -5.95 -9.20 12.56
CA PRO A 61 -7.35 -9.60 12.31
C PRO A 61 -8.38 -8.51 12.56
N LYS A 62 -8.07 -7.57 13.45
CA LYS A 62 -8.97 -6.45 13.75
C LYS A 62 -9.19 -5.52 12.55
N LEU A 63 -8.30 -5.53 11.57
CA LEU A 63 -8.40 -4.68 10.39
C LEU A 63 -9.26 -5.30 9.30
N GLY A 64 -9.32 -6.62 9.23
CA GLY A 64 -10.14 -7.31 8.25
C GLY A 64 -9.88 -8.80 8.24
N CYS A 65 -10.86 -9.55 7.74
CA CYS A 65 -10.76 -11.00 7.59
C CYS A 65 -10.16 -11.35 6.22
N ARG A 66 -9.85 -12.64 6.04
CA ARG A 66 -9.24 -13.15 4.81
C ARG A 66 -10.06 -12.81 3.56
N SER A 67 -11.38 -12.92 3.62
CA SER A 67 -12.23 -12.61 2.48
C SER A 67 -12.21 -11.13 2.12
N THR A 68 -12.13 -10.24 3.10
CA THR A 68 -12.03 -8.80 2.87
C THR A 68 -10.67 -8.45 2.28
N ILE A 69 -9.59 -9.07 2.78
CA ILE A 69 -8.25 -8.90 2.21
C ILE A 69 -8.25 -9.34 0.74
N TYR A 70 -8.82 -10.48 0.44
CA TYR A 70 -8.90 -11.01 -0.92
C TYR A 70 -9.67 -10.07 -1.85
N SER A 71 -10.82 -9.57 -1.40
CA SER A 71 -11.62 -8.61 -2.17
C SER A 71 -10.86 -7.31 -2.45
N THR A 72 -10.16 -6.81 -1.43
CA THR A 72 -9.35 -5.59 -1.56
C THR A 72 -8.23 -5.79 -2.57
N LEU A 73 -7.55 -6.94 -2.52
CA LEU A 73 -6.48 -7.26 -3.47
C LEU A 73 -7.00 -7.33 -4.90
N ASN A 74 -8.11 -8.02 -5.11
CA ASN A 74 -8.69 -8.16 -6.46
C ASN A 74 -9.12 -6.80 -7.01
N ASN A 75 -9.74 -5.98 -6.19
CA ASN A 75 -10.14 -4.64 -6.59
C ASN A 75 -8.92 -3.78 -6.95
N ALA A 76 -7.87 -3.86 -6.13
CA ALA A 76 -6.65 -3.10 -6.37
C ALA A 76 -5.92 -3.54 -7.64
N VAL A 77 -5.87 -4.83 -7.91
CA VAL A 77 -5.29 -5.36 -9.16
C VAL A 77 -6.10 -4.88 -10.36
N SER A 78 -7.43 -4.94 -10.26
CA SER A 78 -8.33 -4.47 -11.31
C SER A 78 -8.13 -2.99 -11.63
N LYS A 79 -7.86 -2.17 -10.61
CA LYS A 79 -7.65 -0.74 -10.77
C LYS A 79 -6.20 -0.37 -11.10
N GLY A 80 -5.30 -1.32 -11.14
CA GLY A 80 -3.91 -1.10 -11.52
C GLY A 80 -3.00 -0.63 -10.40
N PHE A 81 -3.40 -0.75 -9.13
CA PHE A 81 -2.56 -0.37 -8.00
C PHE A 81 -1.55 -1.46 -7.65
N PHE A 82 -1.96 -2.72 -7.73
CA PHE A 82 -1.09 -3.86 -7.49
C PHE A 82 -0.97 -4.69 -8.75
N VAL A 83 0.17 -5.38 -8.87
CA VAL A 83 0.42 -6.35 -9.93
C VAL A 83 0.42 -7.74 -9.31
N LYS A 84 -0.41 -8.62 -9.86
CA LYS A 84 -0.49 -10.00 -9.42
C LYS A 84 0.43 -10.87 -10.26
N GLN A 85 1.24 -11.69 -9.60
CA GLN A 85 2.12 -12.64 -10.24
C GLN A 85 1.85 -14.04 -9.73
N TYR A 86 2.14 -15.04 -10.55
CA TYR A 86 2.02 -16.43 -10.18
C TYR A 86 3.42 -17.02 -10.04
N SER A 87 3.60 -17.92 -9.08
CA SER A 87 4.86 -18.62 -8.92
C SER A 87 5.12 -19.50 -10.14
N LYS A 88 6.38 -19.52 -10.60
CA LYS A 88 6.80 -20.40 -11.70
C LYS A 88 6.73 -21.87 -11.29
N LYS A 89 6.89 -22.15 -10.00
CA LYS A 89 6.89 -23.51 -9.46
C LYS A 89 5.47 -24.01 -9.17
N ASP A 90 4.57 -23.13 -8.77
CA ASP A 90 3.18 -23.48 -8.48
C ASP A 90 2.28 -22.31 -8.84
N ARG A 91 1.53 -22.45 -9.94
CA ARG A 91 0.63 -21.42 -10.44
C ARG A 91 -0.53 -21.09 -9.52
N ARG A 92 -0.75 -21.88 -8.47
CA ARG A 92 -1.77 -21.60 -7.46
C ARG A 92 -1.31 -20.57 -6.44
N VAL A 93 0.01 -20.37 -6.34
CA VAL A 93 0.59 -19.38 -5.43
C VAL A 93 0.57 -18.02 -6.12
N ARG A 94 -0.18 -17.09 -5.53
CA ARG A 94 -0.34 -15.72 -6.03
C ARG A 94 0.46 -14.77 -5.15
N SER A 95 1.20 -13.89 -5.79
CA SER A 95 2.01 -12.87 -5.13
C SER A 95 1.67 -11.50 -5.69
N TYR A 96 1.86 -10.47 -4.89
CA TYR A 96 1.47 -9.11 -5.21
C TYR A 96 2.63 -8.16 -5.03
N CYS A 97 2.81 -7.27 -5.98
CA CYS A 97 3.76 -6.17 -5.94
C CYS A 97 3.03 -4.87 -6.24
N LEU A 98 3.65 -3.75 -5.87
CA LEU A 98 3.12 -2.45 -6.27
C LEU A 98 3.23 -2.30 -7.79
N SER A 99 2.24 -1.63 -8.39
CA SER A 99 2.39 -1.13 -9.75
C SER A 99 3.44 -0.02 -9.76
N GLU A 100 3.98 0.28 -10.94
CA GLU A 100 4.96 1.35 -11.09
C GLU A 100 4.39 2.70 -10.64
N GLU A 101 3.16 3.01 -11.03
CA GLU A 101 2.48 4.24 -10.67
C GLU A 101 2.29 4.36 -9.14
N TYR A 102 1.83 3.30 -8.49
CA TYR A 102 1.61 3.31 -7.05
C TYR A 102 2.94 3.39 -6.29
N SER A 103 3.95 2.69 -6.78
CA SER A 103 5.30 2.76 -6.21
C SER A 103 5.85 4.19 -6.27
N LEU A 104 5.63 4.89 -7.38
CA LEU A 104 6.06 6.28 -7.54
C LEU A 104 5.37 7.19 -6.51
N MET A 105 4.06 7.04 -6.33
CA MET A 105 3.31 7.84 -5.36
C MET A 105 3.84 7.62 -3.94
N LEU A 106 4.06 6.36 -3.55
CA LEU A 106 4.57 6.04 -2.21
C LEU A 106 5.99 6.54 -2.02
N THR A 107 6.81 6.50 -3.06
CA THR A 107 8.17 7.05 -3.00
C THR A 107 8.14 8.56 -2.77
N GLN A 108 7.28 9.27 -3.45
CA GLN A 108 7.10 10.71 -3.24
C GLN A 108 6.61 11.02 -1.83
N TRP A 109 5.66 10.23 -1.33
CA TRP A 109 5.18 10.37 0.05
C TRP A 109 6.32 10.17 1.06
N TYR A 110 7.14 9.14 0.87
CA TYR A 110 8.30 8.86 1.71
C TYR A 110 9.29 10.02 1.71
N LEU A 111 9.60 10.56 0.53
CA LEU A 111 10.56 11.67 0.42
C LEU A 111 10.08 12.92 1.14
N ARG A 112 8.79 13.22 1.09
CA ARG A 112 8.21 14.33 1.86
C ARG A 112 8.32 14.08 3.36
N SER A 113 8.04 12.86 3.80
CA SER A 113 8.16 12.48 5.21
C SER A 113 9.58 12.60 5.70
N LYS A 114 10.54 12.20 4.86
CA LYS A 114 11.97 12.26 5.18
C LYS A 114 12.44 13.68 5.46
N GLU A 115 11.97 14.68 4.73
CA GLU A 115 12.33 16.08 4.91
C GLU A 115 11.95 16.58 6.31
N ILE A 116 10.96 15.97 6.96
CA ILE A 116 10.49 16.37 8.27
C ILE A 116 11.16 15.58 9.38
N PHE A 117 11.39 14.27 9.17
CA PHE A 117 11.94 13.39 10.18
C PHE A 117 13.46 13.34 10.20
N PHE A 118 14.10 13.75 9.15
CA PHE A 118 15.54 13.72 9.00
C PHE A 118 16.04 15.08 8.51
#